data_c74f72bac350dd7654f3eb28fd6ae42f
#
_entry.id   c74f72bac350dd7654f3eb28fd6ae42f
#
_cell.length_a   1.000
_cell.length_b   1.000
_cell.length_c   1.000
_cell.angle_alpha   90.00
_cell.angle_beta   90.00
_cell.angle_gamma   90.00
#
_symmetry.space_group_name_H-M   'P 1'
#
loop_
_entity.id
_entity.type
_entity.pdbx_description
1 polymer ?
#
loop_
_entity_poly.entity_id
_entity_poly.type
_entity_poly.pdbx_seq_one_letter_code
_entity_poly.pdbx_strand_id
1 'polypeptide(L)'
;MTTPATVLQRVTVHTVTSKDTLEAHPVELPDYERGRFDDIAFMTAMNLCLMGNYAQTGHFGGPLAYTPYNVACHLAGPDLGGLRYDLRNPKFPYSDKFMLSGGHNIPTCYALWMILYEALRQQHVATGDDRFAVDPNVAILPIDALGFRRG
;
A
#
# COMPACT_ATOMS: atom_id res chain seq x y z
N MET A 1 7.57 -11.62 30.80
CA MET A 1 7.39 -11.38 29.37
C MET A 1 7.37 -9.88 29.19
N THR A 2 8.49 -9.30 28.77
CA THR A 2 8.65 -7.87 28.55
C THR A 2 8.06 -7.55 27.17
N THR A 3 7.00 -6.74 27.15
CA THR A 3 6.43 -6.17 25.93
C THR A 3 7.53 -5.38 25.22
N PRO A 4 7.80 -5.61 23.94
CA PRO A 4 8.77 -4.78 23.22
C PRO A 4 8.27 -3.35 23.21
N ALA A 5 9.13 -2.42 23.64
CA ALA A 5 8.84 -1.01 23.60
C ALA A 5 8.57 -0.59 22.14
N THR A 6 7.36 -0.11 21.87
CA THR A 6 6.98 0.48 20.59
C THR A 6 7.90 1.69 20.35
N VAL A 7 8.79 1.58 19.39
CA VAL A 7 9.66 2.69 19.00
C VAL A 7 8.82 3.64 18.16
N LEU A 8 8.31 4.67 18.81
CA LEU A 8 7.68 5.80 18.12
C LEU A 8 8.72 6.51 17.27
N GLN A 9 8.56 6.46 15.96
CA GLN A 9 9.40 7.21 15.05
C GLN A 9 8.78 8.57 14.75
N ARG A 10 9.60 9.61 14.91
CA ARG A 10 9.24 10.95 14.47
C ARG A 10 9.35 11.05 12.96
N VAL A 11 8.23 11.34 12.32
CA VAL A 11 8.24 11.74 10.91
C VAL A 11 8.24 13.26 10.86
N THR A 12 9.20 13.83 10.17
CA THR A 12 9.24 15.27 9.96
C THR A 12 8.42 15.60 8.72
N VAL A 13 7.31 16.29 8.93
CA VAL A 13 6.48 16.80 7.84
C VAL A 13 6.83 18.28 7.64
N HIS A 14 7.18 18.63 6.41
CA HIS A 14 7.38 20.02 6.04
C HIS A 14 6.04 20.63 5.64
N THR A 15 5.53 21.51 6.47
CA THR A 15 4.33 22.30 6.17
C THR A 15 4.73 23.71 5.77
N VAL A 16 4.25 24.18 4.64
CA VAL A 16 4.38 25.57 4.24
C VAL A 16 3.33 26.38 4.99
N THR A 17 3.72 27.05 6.06
CA THR A 17 2.84 27.83 6.93
C THR A 17 2.71 29.28 6.52
N SER A 18 3.66 29.77 5.71
CA SER A 18 3.61 31.10 5.07
C SER A 18 4.35 31.05 3.75
N LYS A 19 4.20 32.14 2.95
CA LYS A 19 4.85 32.24 1.64
C LYS A 19 6.39 32.11 1.68
N ASP A 20 7.00 32.30 2.84
CA ASP A 20 8.44 32.47 2.96
C ASP A 20 9.11 31.52 3.95
N THR A 21 8.35 30.68 4.67
CA THR A 21 8.93 29.78 5.69
C THR A 21 8.47 28.34 5.52
N LEU A 22 9.43 27.46 5.37
CA LEU A 22 9.24 26.02 5.46
C LEU A 22 9.54 25.64 6.93
N GLU A 23 8.53 25.41 7.73
CA GLU A 23 8.69 24.90 9.09
C GLU A 23 8.55 23.39 9.10
N ALA A 24 9.53 22.72 9.70
CA ALA A 24 9.48 21.29 9.92
C ALA A 24 8.77 21.03 11.26
N HIS A 25 7.60 20.45 11.21
CA HIS A 25 6.90 20.00 12.40
C HIS A 25 7.10 18.49 12.55
N PRO A 26 7.73 18.03 13.65
CA PRO A 26 7.76 16.60 13.95
C PRO A 26 6.33 16.12 14.24
N VAL A 27 5.85 15.18 13.48
CA VAL A 27 4.58 14.49 13.72
C VAL A 27 4.91 13.14 14.35
N GLU A 28 4.45 12.92 15.58
CA GLU A 28 4.47 11.60 16.18
C GLU A 28 3.24 10.84 15.68
N LEU A 29 3.48 9.76 14.95
CA LEU A 29 2.42 8.87 14.48
C LEU A 29 2.20 7.80 15.53
N PRO A 30 1.10 7.85 16.31
CA PRO A 30 0.76 6.76 17.22
C PRO A 30 0.54 5.49 16.38
N ASP A 31 1.02 4.37 16.89
CA ASP A 31 0.90 3.05 16.26
C ASP A 31 1.63 2.88 14.91
N TYR A 32 2.53 3.80 14.56
CA TYR A 32 3.38 3.63 13.38
C TYR A 32 4.48 2.60 13.64
N GLU A 33 4.29 1.41 13.11
CA GLU A 33 5.29 0.35 13.10
C GLU A 33 6.09 0.39 11.80
N ARG A 34 7.23 1.07 11.81
CA ARG A 34 8.10 1.18 10.62
C ARG A 34 8.43 -0.16 9.99
N GLY A 35 8.72 -1.17 10.82
CA GLY A 35 9.03 -2.50 10.34
C GLY A 35 7.92 -3.08 9.48
N ARG A 36 6.67 -2.89 9.86
CA ARG A 36 5.52 -3.36 9.07
C ARG A 36 5.43 -2.67 7.70
N PHE A 37 5.67 -1.35 7.64
CA PHE A 37 5.69 -0.62 6.37
C PHE A 37 6.85 -1.08 5.48
N ASP A 38 8.03 -1.25 6.06
CA ASP A 38 9.22 -1.73 5.36
C ASP A 38 9.00 -3.16 4.83
N ASP A 39 8.40 -4.05 5.61
CA ASP A 39 8.06 -5.42 5.20
C ASP A 39 7.07 -5.43 4.03
N ILE A 40 6.00 -4.63 4.09
CA ILE A 40 5.01 -4.55 3.02
C ILE A 40 5.63 -3.91 1.77
N ALA A 41 6.47 -2.90 1.91
CA ALA A 41 7.19 -2.30 0.79
C ALA A 41 8.14 -3.32 0.14
N PHE A 42 8.85 -4.10 0.94
CA PHE A 42 9.70 -5.17 0.45
C PHE A 42 8.89 -6.25 -0.29
N MET A 43 7.80 -6.74 0.30
CA MET A 43 6.93 -7.72 -0.35
C MET A 43 6.34 -7.18 -1.67
N THR A 44 5.96 -5.91 -1.69
CA THR A 44 5.47 -5.24 -2.90
C THR A 44 6.53 -5.19 -3.99
N ALA A 45 7.77 -4.83 -3.63
CA ALA A 45 8.90 -4.83 -4.56
C ALA A 45 9.21 -6.24 -5.08
N MET A 46 9.15 -7.25 -4.23
CA MET A 46 9.32 -8.65 -4.63
C MET A 46 8.23 -9.09 -5.62
N ASN A 47 6.96 -8.76 -5.35
CA ASN A 47 5.86 -9.05 -6.29
C ASN A 47 6.07 -8.37 -7.64
N LEU A 48 6.55 -7.12 -7.64
CA LEU A 48 6.91 -6.41 -8.88
C LEU A 48 7.99 -7.16 -9.67
N CYS A 49 9.03 -7.62 -8.99
CA CYS A 49 10.09 -8.40 -9.63
C CYS A 49 9.56 -9.73 -10.21
N LEU A 50 8.69 -10.41 -9.47
CA LEU A 50 8.04 -11.65 -9.93
C LEU A 50 7.15 -11.40 -11.15
N MET A 51 6.32 -10.36 -11.13
CA MET A 51 5.47 -9.96 -12.25
C MET A 51 6.29 -9.66 -13.50
N GLY A 52 7.35 -8.86 -13.36
CA GLY A 52 8.24 -8.50 -14.46
C GLY A 52 8.99 -9.68 -15.01
N ASN A 53 9.52 -10.53 -14.14
CA ASN A 53 10.23 -11.73 -14.55
C ASN A 53 9.32 -12.73 -15.27
N TYR A 54 8.11 -12.91 -14.77
CA TYR A 54 7.15 -13.82 -15.41
C TYR A 54 6.65 -13.28 -16.76
N ALA A 55 6.33 -11.98 -16.81
CA ALA A 55 5.85 -11.35 -18.05
C ALA A 55 6.96 -11.16 -19.09
N GLN A 56 8.23 -11.15 -18.70
CA GLN A 56 9.40 -10.85 -19.53
C GLN A 56 9.28 -9.50 -20.26
N THR A 57 8.52 -8.58 -19.69
CA THR A 57 8.26 -7.25 -20.25
C THR A 57 7.81 -6.28 -19.16
N GLY A 58 8.02 -5.00 -19.36
CA GLY A 58 7.58 -3.94 -18.47
C GLY A 58 8.70 -2.95 -18.12
N HIS A 59 8.29 -1.83 -17.57
CA HIS A 59 9.18 -0.80 -17.04
C HIS A 59 9.00 -0.78 -15.52
N PHE A 60 9.89 -1.41 -14.77
CA PHE A 60 9.73 -1.60 -13.34
C PHE A 60 10.53 -0.59 -12.49
N GLY A 61 11.41 0.21 -13.07
CA GLY A 61 12.18 1.21 -12.33
C GLY A 61 11.29 2.24 -11.63
N GLY A 62 10.32 2.80 -12.34
CA GLY A 62 9.32 3.71 -11.75
C GLY A 62 8.47 3.05 -10.67
N PRO A 63 7.82 1.92 -10.95
CA PRO A 63 7.07 1.16 -9.95
C PRO A 63 7.86 0.84 -8.69
N LEU A 64 9.10 0.38 -8.81
CA LEU A 64 9.97 0.08 -7.66
C LEU A 64 10.30 1.33 -6.84
N ALA A 65 10.70 2.42 -7.51
CA ALA A 65 11.02 3.68 -6.82
C ALA A 65 9.79 4.28 -6.13
N TYR A 66 8.60 4.07 -6.68
CA TYR A 66 7.34 4.59 -6.14
C TYR A 66 6.76 3.74 -5.01
N THR A 67 7.21 2.50 -4.83
CA THR A 67 6.66 1.53 -3.89
C THR A 67 6.53 2.06 -2.46
N PRO A 68 7.54 2.67 -1.82
CA PRO A 68 7.40 3.16 -0.43
C PRO A 68 6.30 4.20 -0.27
N TYR A 69 6.21 5.14 -1.22
CA TYR A 69 5.16 6.14 -1.24
C TYR A 69 3.77 5.52 -1.42
N ASN A 70 3.64 4.57 -2.34
CA ASN A 70 2.39 3.86 -2.60
C ASN A 70 1.90 3.10 -1.35
N VAL A 71 2.80 2.41 -0.66
CA VAL A 71 2.49 1.72 0.61
C VAL A 71 2.01 2.73 1.66
N ALA A 72 2.74 3.83 1.84
CA ALA A 72 2.35 4.87 2.79
C ALA A 72 0.96 5.46 2.46
N CYS A 73 0.70 5.81 1.21
CA CYS A 73 -0.60 6.35 0.79
C CYS A 73 -1.76 5.41 1.11
N HIS A 74 -1.58 4.11 0.93
CA HIS A 74 -2.67 3.14 1.12
C HIS A 74 -2.85 2.70 2.58
N LEU A 75 -1.80 2.73 3.39
CA LEU A 75 -1.84 2.14 4.73
C LEU A 75 -1.82 3.15 5.88
N ALA A 76 -1.40 4.39 5.64
CA ALA A 76 -1.36 5.39 6.71
C ALA A 76 -2.75 5.80 7.22
N GLY A 77 -3.78 5.65 6.38
CA GLY A 77 -5.13 6.10 6.72
C GLY A 77 -5.31 7.63 6.60
N PRO A 78 -6.57 8.09 6.57
CA PRO A 78 -6.87 9.50 6.30
C PRO A 78 -6.37 10.46 7.36
N ASP A 79 -6.33 10.04 8.62
CA ASP A 79 -5.87 10.88 9.74
C ASP A 79 -4.37 11.20 9.67
N LEU A 80 -3.62 10.41 8.93
CA LEU A 80 -2.19 10.56 8.72
C LEU A 80 -1.85 10.99 7.29
N GLY A 81 -2.83 11.48 6.55
CA GLY A 81 -2.64 11.94 5.17
C GLY A 81 -2.62 10.81 4.12
N GLY A 82 -2.96 9.60 4.52
CA GLY A 82 -3.19 8.49 3.60
C GLY A 82 -4.59 8.55 2.97
N LEU A 83 -4.86 7.60 2.08
CA LEU A 83 -6.12 7.51 1.36
C LEU A 83 -7.25 7.02 2.27
N ARG A 84 -8.42 7.65 2.15
CA ARG A 84 -9.69 7.11 2.62
C ARG A 84 -10.19 6.10 1.60
N TYR A 85 -9.78 4.86 1.79
CA TYR A 85 -9.96 3.82 0.79
C TYR A 85 -10.24 2.46 1.47
N ASP A 86 -11.32 1.81 1.06
CA ASP A 86 -11.64 0.44 1.47
C ASP A 86 -11.47 -0.50 0.27
N LEU A 87 -10.48 -1.38 0.34
CA LEU A 87 -10.20 -2.39 -0.67
C LEU A 87 -11.41 -3.31 -0.95
N ARG A 88 -12.25 -3.56 0.06
CA ARG A 88 -13.45 -4.41 -0.07
C ARG A 88 -14.58 -3.70 -0.81
N ASN A 89 -14.52 -2.35 -0.87
CA ASN A 89 -15.51 -1.54 -1.56
C ASN A 89 -14.84 -0.41 -2.36
N PRO A 90 -14.04 -0.75 -3.39
CA PRO A 90 -13.24 0.24 -4.14
C PRO A 90 -14.08 1.23 -4.96
N LYS A 91 -15.37 0.93 -5.16
CA LYS A 91 -16.31 1.79 -5.89
C LYS A 91 -17.14 2.70 -4.98
N PHE A 92 -16.85 2.72 -3.66
CA PHE A 92 -17.57 3.60 -2.74
C PHE A 92 -17.46 5.07 -3.20
N PRO A 93 -18.59 5.78 -3.38
CA PRO A 93 -18.59 7.11 -4.02
C PRO A 93 -17.76 8.16 -3.27
N TYR A 94 -17.66 8.03 -1.96
CA TYR A 94 -16.96 8.98 -1.09
C TYR A 94 -15.52 8.56 -0.75
N SER A 95 -15.00 7.51 -1.39
CA SER A 95 -13.59 7.17 -1.31
C SER A 95 -12.73 8.18 -2.04
N ASP A 96 -11.51 8.39 -1.55
CA ASP A 96 -10.51 9.15 -2.27
C ASP A 96 -10.20 8.47 -3.61
N LYS A 97 -9.91 9.28 -4.62
CA LYS A 97 -9.59 8.79 -5.95
C LYS A 97 -8.09 8.85 -6.17
N PHE A 98 -7.51 7.69 -6.30
CA PHE A 98 -6.09 7.55 -6.60
C PHE A 98 -5.88 7.54 -8.11
N MET A 99 -5.05 8.46 -8.60
CA MET A 99 -4.73 8.56 -10.02
C MET A 99 -3.21 8.64 -10.22
N LEU A 100 -2.71 7.83 -11.12
CA LEU A 100 -1.32 7.85 -11.55
C LEU A 100 -1.21 8.56 -12.91
N SER A 101 -0.51 9.70 -12.96
CA SER A 101 -0.23 10.39 -14.22
C SER A 101 0.70 9.55 -15.10
N GLY A 102 1.66 8.87 -14.51
CA GLY A 102 2.49 7.87 -15.18
C GLY A 102 1.84 6.50 -15.13
N GLY A 103 0.93 6.19 -16.08
CA GLY A 103 0.17 4.94 -16.09
C GLY A 103 1.02 3.67 -16.06
N HIS A 104 2.29 3.73 -16.51
CA HIS A 104 3.22 2.61 -16.43
C HIS A 104 3.63 2.26 -14.98
N ASN A 105 3.32 3.11 -14.00
CA ASN A 105 3.57 2.85 -12.59
C ASN A 105 2.46 2.01 -11.91
N ILE A 106 1.34 1.75 -12.57
CA ILE A 106 0.22 0.98 -11.99
C ILE A 106 0.62 -0.42 -11.47
N PRO A 107 1.64 -1.11 -11.98
CA PRO A 107 2.06 -2.39 -11.42
C PRO A 107 2.37 -2.36 -9.92
N THR A 108 2.84 -1.20 -9.39
CA THR A 108 3.07 -1.08 -7.94
C THR A 108 1.78 -1.20 -7.13
N CYS A 109 0.65 -0.68 -7.67
CA CYS A 109 -0.65 -0.83 -7.04
C CYS A 109 -1.13 -2.28 -7.08
N TYR A 110 -1.00 -2.94 -8.22
CA TYR A 110 -1.37 -4.36 -8.33
C TYR A 110 -0.56 -5.22 -7.37
N ALA A 111 0.75 -5.00 -7.31
CA ALA A 111 1.65 -5.74 -6.42
C ALA A 111 1.29 -5.55 -4.93
N LEU A 112 0.94 -4.32 -4.53
CA LEU A 112 0.49 -4.01 -3.17
C LEU A 112 -0.90 -4.62 -2.89
N TRP A 113 -1.85 -4.44 -3.79
CA TRP A 113 -3.21 -4.94 -3.59
C TRP A 113 -3.25 -6.46 -3.50
N MET A 114 -2.43 -7.19 -4.25
CA MET A 114 -2.30 -8.65 -4.10
C MET A 114 -1.94 -9.04 -2.66
N ILE A 115 -1.03 -8.32 -2.02
CA ILE A 115 -0.63 -8.59 -0.63
C ILE A 115 -1.80 -8.31 0.31
N LEU A 116 -2.44 -7.16 0.15
CA LEU A 116 -3.52 -6.74 1.05
C LEU A 116 -4.76 -7.62 0.92
N TYR A 117 -5.17 -7.97 -0.29
CA TYR A 117 -6.28 -8.89 -0.52
C TYR A 117 -5.98 -10.30 -0.02
N GLU A 118 -4.76 -10.79 -0.23
CA GLU A 118 -4.37 -12.10 0.30
C GLU A 118 -4.33 -12.10 1.84
N ALA A 119 -3.86 -11.03 2.47
CA ALA A 119 -3.89 -10.90 3.92
C ALA A 119 -5.33 -10.93 4.46
N LEU A 120 -6.26 -10.20 3.83
CA LEU A 120 -7.68 -10.23 4.18
C LEU A 120 -8.25 -11.65 4.01
N ARG A 121 -7.98 -12.29 2.88
CA ARG A 121 -8.44 -13.65 2.60
C ARG A 121 -7.95 -14.65 3.63
N GLN A 122 -6.65 -14.58 3.99
CA GLN A 122 -6.07 -15.46 5.02
C GLN A 122 -6.70 -15.21 6.39
N GLN A 123 -6.92 -13.96 6.74
CA GLN A 123 -7.57 -13.60 8.00
C GLN A 123 -9.02 -14.11 8.05
N HIS A 124 -9.76 -13.99 6.95
CA HIS A 124 -11.11 -14.54 6.85
C HIS A 124 -11.11 -16.06 7.03
N VAL A 125 -10.22 -16.78 6.34
CA VAL A 125 -10.08 -18.23 6.49
C VAL A 125 -9.74 -18.64 7.92
N ALA A 126 -8.86 -17.89 8.59
CA ALA A 126 -8.40 -18.20 9.93
C ALA A 126 -9.46 -17.93 11.01
N THR A 127 -10.30 -16.91 10.82
CA THR A 127 -11.24 -16.44 11.86
C THR A 127 -12.71 -16.72 11.57
N GLY A 128 -13.07 -16.92 10.31
CA GLY A 128 -14.48 -16.97 9.86
C GLY A 128 -15.20 -15.62 9.96
N ASP A 129 -14.49 -14.51 10.16
CA ASP A 129 -15.05 -13.18 10.35
C ASP A 129 -15.28 -12.50 8.99
N ASP A 130 -16.54 -12.25 8.66
CA ASP A 130 -16.97 -11.65 7.39
C ASP A 130 -16.43 -10.21 7.18
N ARG A 131 -15.93 -9.56 8.21
CA ARG A 131 -15.25 -8.26 8.06
C ARG A 131 -14.00 -8.37 7.19
N PHE A 132 -13.42 -9.55 7.08
CA PHE A 132 -12.25 -9.84 6.24
C PHE A 132 -12.61 -10.54 4.93
N ALA A 133 -13.89 -10.79 4.68
CA ALA A 133 -14.34 -11.40 3.43
C ALA A 133 -13.97 -10.52 2.22
N VAL A 134 -13.54 -11.16 1.15
CA VAL A 134 -13.10 -10.51 -0.09
C VAL A 134 -13.97 -11.02 -1.24
N ASP A 135 -14.53 -10.08 -2.01
CA ASP A 135 -15.25 -10.43 -3.24
C ASP A 135 -14.22 -10.83 -4.31
N PRO A 136 -14.24 -12.07 -4.81
CA PRO A 136 -13.30 -12.52 -5.83
C PRO A 136 -13.43 -11.79 -7.16
N ASN A 137 -14.56 -11.10 -7.42
CA ASN A 137 -14.72 -10.29 -8.63
C ASN A 137 -14.05 -8.92 -8.52
N VAL A 138 -13.61 -8.54 -7.33
CA VAL A 138 -12.98 -7.24 -7.04
C VAL A 138 -11.50 -7.42 -6.68
N ALA A 139 -11.20 -8.49 -5.96
CA ALA A 139 -9.86 -8.76 -5.45
C ALA A 139 -8.86 -9.02 -6.58
N ILE A 140 -7.65 -8.51 -6.39
CA ILE A 140 -6.46 -8.92 -7.15
C ILE A 140 -5.68 -9.85 -6.24
N LEU A 141 -5.60 -11.12 -6.61
CA LEU A 141 -4.93 -12.15 -5.83
C LEU A 141 -3.55 -12.49 -6.43
N PRO A 142 -2.65 -13.13 -5.67
CA PRO A 142 -1.31 -13.47 -6.16
C PRO A 142 -1.29 -14.27 -7.47
N ILE A 143 -2.32 -15.09 -7.70
CA ILE A 143 -2.46 -15.85 -8.97
C ILE A 143 -2.63 -14.95 -10.19
N ASP A 144 -3.23 -13.77 -10.02
CA ASP A 144 -3.48 -12.82 -11.09
C ASP A 144 -2.18 -12.18 -11.62
N ALA A 145 -1.09 -12.26 -10.83
CA ALA A 145 0.24 -11.85 -11.29
C ALA A 145 0.67 -12.59 -12.57
N LEU A 146 0.22 -13.83 -12.75
CA LEU A 146 0.50 -14.64 -13.92
C LEU A 146 -0.19 -14.11 -15.18
N GLY A 147 -1.28 -13.35 -15.03
CA GLY A 147 -1.99 -12.68 -16.12
C GLY A 147 -1.41 -11.33 -16.53
N PHE A 148 -0.44 -10.79 -15.78
CA PHE A 148 0.11 -9.47 -16.07
C PHE A 148 0.71 -9.41 -17.49
N ARG A 149 0.16 -8.51 -18.34
CA ARG A 149 0.55 -8.33 -19.76
C ARG A 149 0.46 -9.60 -20.64
N ARG A 150 -0.38 -10.53 -20.25
CA ARG A 150 -0.61 -11.79 -21.01
C ARG A 150 -2.08 -12.01 -21.37
N GLY A 151 -2.84 -10.91 -21.49
CA GLY A 151 -4.22 -10.96 -21.98
C GLY A 151 -4.35 -11.36 -23.43
#